data_a591b721caf0a44235ec3d2c42c30d45
#
_entry.id   a591b721caf0a44235ec3d2c42c30d45
#
_cell.length_a   1.000
_cell.length_b   1.000
_cell.length_c   1.000
_cell.angle_alpha   90.00
_cell.angle_beta   90.00
_cell.angle_gamma   90.00
#
_symmetry.space_group_name_H-M   'P 1'
#
loop_
_entity.id
_entity.type
_entity.pdbx_description
1 polymer ?
#
loop_
_entity_poly.entity_id
_entity_poly.type
_entity_poly.pdbx_seq_one_letter_code
_entity_poly.pdbx_strand_id
1 'polypeptide(L)'
;MTIAIIYNEYSNQLLEMIFSNVTKIDIRMIHPNGLPQQNFQYVIVKEPNTEILSYLNTFVDKKHIIIVSNTLQLNTYNVYPDDQFKAFISLLSDARGLICRYQQKGIEISFKHIIYISKSLNKCEVYVKNRMNPLSYNDSLANLNKQLPNFFISINRAEIVNFFYIKAINKDQITLLNRHKLYISRRNIKKVHETYIHLQLHSPL
;
A
#
# COMPACT_ATOMS: atom_id res chain seq x y z
N MET A 1 -7.02 -3.71 15.73
CA MET A 1 -7.69 -4.78 14.94
C MET A 1 -6.62 -5.74 14.49
N THR A 2 -6.77 -7.02 14.78
CA THR A 2 -5.79 -8.06 14.41
C THR A 2 -6.38 -8.89 13.29
N ILE A 3 -5.66 -8.99 12.17
CA ILE A 3 -6.04 -9.78 10.98
C ILE A 3 -4.99 -10.86 10.77
N ALA A 4 -5.42 -12.12 10.68
CA ALA A 4 -4.57 -13.20 10.22
C ALA A 4 -4.71 -13.38 8.71
N ILE A 5 -3.61 -13.65 8.02
CA ILE A 5 -3.62 -14.02 6.61
C ILE A 5 -2.99 -15.39 6.47
N ILE A 6 -3.76 -16.28 5.87
CA ILE A 6 -3.32 -17.64 5.54
C ILE A 6 -3.10 -17.68 4.02
N TYR A 7 -1.93 -18.09 3.62
CA TYR A 7 -1.56 -18.11 2.21
C TYR A 7 -0.85 -19.42 1.82
N ASN A 8 -0.98 -19.77 0.56
CA ASN A 8 -0.10 -20.72 -0.10
C ASN A 8 1.07 -19.96 -0.75
N GLU A 9 2.26 -20.52 -0.75
CA GLU A 9 3.60 -19.94 -0.95
C GLU A 9 3.84 -18.90 -2.06
N TYR A 10 2.91 -18.65 -2.97
CA TYR A 10 3.13 -17.82 -4.17
C TYR A 10 2.67 -16.36 -4.11
N SER A 11 2.07 -15.90 -3.02
CA SER A 11 1.50 -14.53 -2.93
C SER A 11 2.13 -13.62 -1.87
N ASN A 12 3.25 -14.02 -1.27
CA ASN A 12 3.83 -13.41 -0.07
C ASN A 12 4.23 -11.93 -0.21
N GLN A 13 4.93 -11.61 -1.30
CA GLN A 13 5.52 -10.27 -1.45
C GLN A 13 4.47 -9.18 -1.63
N LEU A 14 3.38 -9.45 -2.33
CA LEU A 14 2.32 -8.47 -2.57
C LEU A 14 1.54 -8.17 -1.28
N LEU A 15 1.20 -9.21 -0.52
CA LEU A 15 0.48 -9.04 0.75
C LEU A 15 1.36 -8.36 1.80
N GLU A 16 2.63 -8.74 1.94
CA GLU A 16 3.58 -8.04 2.81
C GLU A 16 3.76 -6.57 2.41
N MET A 17 3.84 -6.27 1.13
CA MET A 17 3.98 -4.90 0.63
C MET A 17 2.72 -4.06 0.90
N ILE A 18 1.54 -4.64 0.77
CA ILE A 18 0.27 -3.96 1.03
C ILE A 18 0.06 -3.77 2.54
N PHE A 19 0.35 -4.79 3.34
CA PHE A 19 0.01 -4.82 4.76
C PHE A 19 1.08 -4.26 5.69
N SER A 20 2.35 -4.26 5.31
CA SER A 20 3.42 -3.60 6.08
C SER A 20 3.16 -2.09 6.32
N ASN A 21 2.28 -1.52 5.52
CA ASN A 21 1.90 -0.11 5.59
C ASN A 21 0.63 0.19 6.40
N VAL A 22 -0.05 -0.83 7.00
CA VAL A 22 -1.27 -0.63 7.79
C VAL A 22 -0.95 -0.53 9.29
N THR A 23 -0.58 0.66 9.83
CA THR A 23 -0.07 0.86 11.21
C THR A 23 -1.10 0.67 12.34
N LYS A 24 -2.38 0.63 12.06
CA LYS A 24 -3.43 0.41 13.09
C LYS A 24 -4.03 -1.00 13.06
N ILE A 25 -3.57 -1.84 12.15
CA ILE A 25 -4.02 -3.22 12.00
C ILE A 25 -2.81 -4.10 12.23
N ASP A 26 -2.85 -4.93 13.25
CA ASP A 26 -1.86 -5.97 13.48
C ASP A 26 -2.16 -7.11 12.50
N ILE A 27 -1.28 -7.31 11.53
CA ILE A 27 -1.43 -8.34 10.50
C ILE A 27 -0.37 -9.38 10.70
N ARG A 28 -0.81 -10.62 10.80
CA ARG A 28 0.06 -11.77 10.99
C ARG A 28 -0.12 -12.74 9.85
N MET A 29 0.96 -13.02 9.16
CA MET A 29 1.02 -14.09 8.17
C MET A 29 1.19 -15.40 8.90
N ILE A 30 0.30 -16.36 8.67
CA ILE A 30 0.27 -17.61 9.39
C ILE A 30 0.29 -18.76 8.40
N HIS A 31 1.22 -19.71 8.62
CA HIS A 31 1.20 -20.96 7.89
C HIS A 31 -0.05 -21.76 8.29
N PRO A 32 -0.72 -22.50 7.38
CA PRO A 32 -1.93 -23.26 7.68
C PRO A 32 -1.81 -24.18 8.90
N ASN A 33 -0.61 -24.73 9.14
CA ASN A 33 -0.32 -25.63 10.26
C ASN A 33 0.05 -24.93 11.57
N GLY A 34 0.07 -23.60 11.61
CA GLY A 34 0.58 -22.80 12.72
C GLY A 34 -0.39 -21.76 13.26
N LEU A 35 -1.70 -21.95 13.11
CA LEU A 35 -2.69 -21.02 13.69
C LEU A 35 -2.52 -21.01 15.21
N PRO A 36 -1.97 -19.94 15.80
CA PRO A 36 -1.90 -19.82 17.24
C PRO A 36 -3.32 -19.62 17.79
N GLN A 37 -3.55 -20.02 19.03
CA GLN A 37 -4.77 -19.74 19.80
C GLN A 37 -4.91 -18.22 20.12
N GLN A 38 -4.86 -17.38 19.11
CA GLN A 38 -4.96 -15.93 19.26
C GLN A 38 -6.29 -15.44 18.72
N ASN A 39 -6.90 -14.49 19.40
CA ASN A 39 -8.15 -13.87 18.99
C ASN A 39 -7.92 -12.95 17.77
N PHE A 40 -8.10 -13.48 16.58
CA PHE A 40 -8.17 -12.69 15.35
C PHE A 40 -9.59 -12.17 15.16
N GLN A 41 -9.70 -10.89 14.77
CA GLN A 41 -10.99 -10.32 14.41
C GLN A 41 -11.43 -10.74 13.01
N TYR A 42 -10.47 -10.94 12.11
CA TYR A 42 -10.70 -11.43 10.76
C TYR A 42 -9.58 -12.38 10.34
N VAL A 43 -9.92 -13.37 9.54
CA VAL A 43 -8.99 -14.27 8.88
C VAL A 43 -9.22 -14.17 7.38
N ILE A 44 -8.16 -13.85 6.64
CA ILE A 44 -8.18 -13.81 5.18
C ILE A 44 -7.45 -15.05 4.67
N VAL A 45 -8.09 -15.79 3.78
CA VAL A 45 -7.52 -17.00 3.21
C VAL A 45 -7.68 -16.99 1.69
N LYS A 46 -6.59 -17.27 0.97
CA LYS A 46 -6.60 -17.32 -0.49
C LYS A 46 -6.64 -18.77 -0.96
N GLU A 47 -7.61 -19.06 -1.89
CA GLU A 47 -7.83 -20.37 -2.49
C GLU A 47 -7.75 -21.52 -1.47
N PRO A 48 -8.59 -21.50 -0.39
CA PRO A 48 -8.54 -22.53 0.63
C PRO A 48 -9.07 -23.85 0.10
N ASN A 49 -8.50 -24.95 0.57
CA ASN A 49 -9.10 -26.27 0.44
C ASN A 49 -10.13 -26.52 1.57
N THR A 50 -10.86 -27.61 1.45
CA THR A 50 -11.90 -28.00 2.42
C THR A 50 -11.34 -28.27 3.83
N GLU A 51 -10.11 -28.75 3.95
CA GLU A 51 -9.44 -29.03 5.23
C GLU A 51 -9.13 -27.72 5.96
N ILE A 52 -8.57 -26.73 5.25
CA ILE A 52 -8.29 -25.40 5.80
C ILE A 52 -9.58 -24.73 6.27
N LEU A 53 -10.65 -24.78 5.48
CA LEU A 53 -11.93 -24.20 5.86
C LEU A 53 -12.54 -24.90 7.06
N SER A 54 -12.49 -26.23 7.11
CA SER A 54 -12.96 -27.01 8.26
C SER A 54 -12.19 -26.66 9.53
N TYR A 55 -10.87 -26.54 9.42
CA TYR A 55 -10.01 -26.14 10.52
C TYR A 55 -10.30 -24.72 11.00
N LEU A 56 -10.43 -23.75 10.10
CA LEU A 56 -10.74 -22.36 10.44
C LEU A 56 -12.07 -22.23 11.17
N ASN A 57 -13.09 -23.00 10.77
CA ASN A 57 -14.41 -22.99 11.41
C ASN A 57 -14.41 -23.48 12.86
N THR A 58 -13.36 -24.14 13.32
CA THR A 58 -13.24 -24.55 14.72
C THR A 58 -12.84 -23.41 15.64
N PHE A 59 -12.26 -22.33 15.10
CA PHE A 59 -11.69 -21.20 15.88
C PHE A 59 -12.29 -19.86 15.55
N VAL A 60 -12.85 -19.70 14.34
CA VAL A 60 -13.31 -18.41 13.82
C VAL A 60 -14.72 -18.53 13.28
N ASP A 61 -15.60 -17.62 13.68
CA ASP A 61 -16.95 -17.51 13.10
C ASP A 61 -16.86 -17.22 11.59
N LYS A 62 -17.63 -17.93 10.77
CA LYS A 62 -17.64 -17.83 9.30
C LYS A 62 -17.78 -16.40 8.79
N LYS A 63 -18.50 -15.54 9.48
CA LYS A 63 -18.65 -14.12 9.13
C LYS A 63 -17.35 -13.32 9.22
N HIS A 64 -16.36 -13.81 9.95
CA HIS A 64 -15.05 -13.20 10.10
C HIS A 64 -13.98 -13.84 9.20
N ILE A 65 -14.36 -14.85 8.42
CA ILE A 65 -13.49 -15.47 7.42
C ILE A 65 -13.78 -14.82 6.07
N ILE A 66 -12.75 -14.24 5.48
CA ILE A 66 -12.77 -13.66 4.14
C ILE A 66 -12.02 -14.58 3.21
N ILE A 67 -12.69 -15.09 2.20
CA ILE A 67 -12.09 -15.98 1.20
C ILE A 67 -11.79 -15.16 -0.05
N VAL A 68 -10.58 -15.26 -0.54
CA VAL A 68 -10.16 -14.69 -1.83
C VAL A 68 -10.01 -15.85 -2.82
N SER A 69 -10.92 -15.94 -3.78
CA SER A 69 -10.91 -17.00 -4.77
C SER A 69 -11.64 -16.60 -6.04
N ASN A 70 -11.10 -17.00 -7.19
CA ASN A 70 -11.75 -16.86 -8.49
C ASN A 70 -12.58 -18.11 -8.88
N THR A 71 -12.46 -19.20 -8.13
CA THR A 71 -13.05 -20.49 -8.47
C THR A 71 -14.12 -20.95 -7.49
N LEU A 72 -14.03 -20.53 -6.22
CA LEU A 72 -14.94 -20.97 -5.16
C LEU A 72 -16.20 -20.08 -5.10
N GLN A 73 -17.35 -20.71 -5.04
CA GLN A 73 -18.64 -20.06 -4.77
C GLN A 73 -19.25 -20.71 -3.52
N LEU A 74 -19.10 -20.04 -2.38
CA LEU A 74 -19.57 -20.54 -1.07
C LEU A 74 -20.53 -19.52 -0.45
N ASN A 75 -21.81 -19.83 -0.45
CA ASN A 75 -22.88 -18.93 0.05
C ASN A 75 -22.79 -18.60 1.55
N THR A 76 -21.98 -19.34 2.31
CA THR A 76 -21.88 -19.19 3.78
C THR A 76 -20.68 -18.38 4.23
N TYR A 77 -19.83 -17.92 3.29
CA TYR A 77 -18.63 -17.15 3.54
C TYR A 77 -18.62 -15.84 2.73
N ASN A 78 -17.81 -14.89 3.15
CA ASN A 78 -17.52 -13.71 2.37
C ASN A 78 -16.44 -14.07 1.34
N VAL A 79 -16.86 -14.42 0.12
CA VAL A 79 -15.96 -14.76 -0.98
C VAL A 79 -15.81 -13.56 -1.91
N TYR A 80 -14.57 -13.18 -2.18
CA TYR A 80 -14.22 -12.09 -3.09
C TYR A 80 -13.29 -12.61 -4.19
N PRO A 81 -13.54 -12.28 -5.47
CA PRO A 81 -12.57 -12.46 -6.53
C PRO A 81 -11.27 -11.68 -6.24
N ASP A 82 -10.16 -12.15 -6.80
CA ASP A 82 -8.83 -11.60 -6.52
C ASP A 82 -8.72 -10.09 -6.87
N ASP A 83 -9.38 -9.66 -7.95
CA ASP A 83 -9.47 -8.27 -8.37
C ASP A 83 -10.30 -7.40 -7.39
N GLN A 84 -11.44 -7.90 -6.91
CA GLN A 84 -12.25 -7.21 -5.90
C GLN A 84 -11.53 -7.15 -4.56
N PHE A 85 -10.79 -8.20 -4.18
CA PHE A 85 -9.97 -8.19 -2.97
C PHE A 85 -8.84 -7.16 -3.08
N LYS A 86 -8.18 -7.07 -4.22
CA LYS A 86 -7.17 -6.03 -4.49
C LYS A 86 -7.77 -4.63 -4.37
N ALA A 87 -8.98 -4.42 -4.90
CA ALA A 87 -9.70 -3.15 -4.75
C ALA A 87 -10.02 -2.84 -3.28
N PHE A 88 -10.46 -3.83 -2.51
CA PHE A 88 -10.72 -3.69 -1.07
C PHE A 88 -9.45 -3.34 -0.29
N ILE A 89 -8.33 -4.00 -0.56
CA ILE A 89 -7.03 -3.66 0.05
C ILE A 89 -6.58 -2.25 -0.35
N SER A 90 -6.80 -1.86 -1.59
CA SER A 90 -6.55 -0.48 -2.04
C SER A 90 -7.39 0.51 -1.25
N LEU A 91 -8.66 0.24 -1.00
CA LEU A 91 -9.54 1.08 -0.16
C LEU A 91 -9.06 1.15 1.29
N LEU A 92 -8.56 0.05 1.87
CA LEU A 92 -7.97 0.06 3.21
C LEU A 92 -6.67 0.89 3.26
N SER A 93 -5.86 0.84 2.22
CA SER A 93 -4.67 1.69 2.09
C SER A 93 -5.03 3.15 1.82
N ASP A 94 -6.17 3.41 1.17
CA ASP A 94 -6.73 4.73 0.93
C ASP A 94 -7.20 5.45 2.20
N ALA A 95 -7.50 4.69 3.27
CA ALA A 95 -7.87 5.25 4.57
C ALA A 95 -6.69 5.94 5.29
N ARG A 96 -5.51 6.05 4.64
CA ARG A 96 -4.32 6.68 5.18
C ARG A 96 -3.93 7.90 4.40
N GLY A 97 -3.45 8.85 5.15
CA GLY A 97 -3.01 10.10 4.60
C GLY A 97 -1.97 10.80 5.47
N LEU A 98 -1.52 11.93 4.99
CA LEU A 98 -0.73 12.88 5.74
C LEU A 98 -1.62 13.99 6.27
N ILE A 99 -1.40 14.40 7.52
CA ILE A 99 -2.00 15.63 8.03
C ILE A 99 -1.10 16.80 7.61
N CYS A 100 -1.49 17.45 6.53
CA CYS A 100 -0.79 18.62 6.00
C CYS A 100 -1.36 19.91 6.57
N ARG A 101 -0.58 20.99 6.57
CA ARG A 101 -1.05 22.33 6.96
C ARG A 101 -1.46 23.14 5.74
N TYR A 102 -2.65 23.75 5.86
CA TYR A 102 -3.17 24.73 4.92
C TYR A 102 -3.87 25.85 5.69
N GLN A 103 -3.44 27.09 5.51
CA GLN A 103 -4.00 28.27 6.22
C GLN A 103 -4.13 28.04 7.74
N GLN A 104 -3.07 27.50 8.36
CA GLN A 104 -2.97 27.18 9.79
C GLN A 104 -3.87 26.02 10.27
N LYS A 105 -4.67 25.39 9.41
CA LYS A 105 -5.49 24.22 9.72
C LYS A 105 -4.82 22.94 9.27
N GLY A 106 -5.00 21.86 10.05
CA GLY A 106 -4.62 20.50 9.64
C GLY A 106 -5.65 19.96 8.65
N ILE A 107 -5.17 19.46 7.51
CA ILE A 107 -6.01 18.79 6.50
C ILE A 107 -5.42 17.40 6.28
N GLU A 108 -6.22 16.37 6.43
CA GLU A 108 -5.83 15.01 6.08
C GLU A 108 -5.92 14.81 4.56
N ILE A 109 -4.82 14.36 3.97
CA ILE A 109 -4.71 14.08 2.54
C ILE A 109 -4.38 12.62 2.36
N SER A 110 -5.26 11.86 1.73
CA SER A 110 -5.02 10.46 1.40
C SER A 110 -3.78 10.32 0.51
N PHE A 111 -2.97 9.30 0.78
CA PHE A 111 -1.75 9.01 0.02
C PHE A 111 -2.00 8.88 -1.49
N LYS A 112 -3.15 8.35 -1.90
CA LYS A 112 -3.51 8.22 -3.32
C LYS A 112 -3.64 9.55 -4.06
N HIS A 113 -3.89 10.63 -3.34
CA HIS A 113 -4.01 11.96 -3.93
C HIS A 113 -2.70 12.73 -3.96
N ILE A 114 -1.65 12.23 -3.30
CA ILE A 114 -0.32 12.85 -3.31
C ILE A 114 0.40 12.44 -4.59
N ILE A 115 0.82 13.42 -5.38
CA ILE A 115 1.54 13.22 -6.65
C ILE A 115 3.03 13.04 -6.38
N TYR A 116 3.63 14.00 -5.68
CA TYR A 116 5.01 13.95 -5.23
C TYR A 116 5.20 14.89 -4.05
N ILE A 117 6.33 14.76 -3.38
CA ILE A 117 6.71 15.56 -2.22
C ILE A 117 8.10 16.11 -2.48
N SER A 118 8.29 17.41 -2.26
CA SER A 118 9.59 18.04 -2.33
C SER A 118 10.01 18.66 -1.01
N LYS A 119 11.32 18.70 -0.77
CA LYS A 119 11.91 19.41 0.37
C LYS A 119 11.93 20.91 0.08
N SER A 120 11.44 21.72 1.01
CA SER A 120 11.50 23.17 0.97
C SER A 120 11.99 23.72 2.31
N LEU A 121 13.24 24.18 2.36
CA LEU A 121 13.89 24.64 3.59
C LEU A 121 13.75 23.62 4.74
N ASN A 122 12.97 23.96 5.79
CA ASN A 122 12.77 23.15 6.99
C ASN A 122 11.44 22.36 6.98
N LYS A 123 10.75 22.30 5.85
CA LYS A 123 9.45 21.62 5.68
C LYS A 123 9.41 20.83 4.38
N CYS A 124 8.38 20.03 4.22
CA CYS A 124 8.04 19.39 2.97
C CYS A 124 6.88 20.10 2.30
N GLU A 125 6.93 20.19 0.99
CA GLU A 125 5.83 20.62 0.13
C GLU A 125 5.19 19.38 -0.50
N VAL A 126 3.89 19.20 -0.23
CA VAL A 126 3.11 18.04 -0.69
C VAL A 126 2.23 18.48 -1.85
N TYR A 127 2.54 17.97 -3.03
CA TYR A 127 1.80 18.25 -4.27
C TYR A 127 0.67 17.25 -4.43
N VAL A 128 -0.56 17.76 -4.51
CA VAL A 128 -1.78 16.96 -4.43
C VAL A 128 -2.59 17.08 -5.72
N LYS A 129 -3.22 16.01 -6.15
CA LYS A 129 -4.12 15.98 -7.31
C LYS A 129 -5.20 17.05 -7.19
N ASN A 130 -5.46 17.75 -8.28
CA ASN A 130 -6.48 18.82 -8.39
C ASN A 130 -6.23 20.03 -7.47
N ARG A 131 -4.98 20.24 -7.02
CA ARG A 131 -4.57 21.47 -6.30
C ARG A 131 -3.45 22.19 -7.06
N MET A 132 -3.57 23.51 -7.19
CA MET A 132 -2.52 24.33 -7.82
C MET A 132 -1.34 24.55 -6.87
N ASN A 133 -1.62 24.82 -5.59
CA ASN A 133 -0.59 25.11 -4.59
C ASN A 133 -0.30 23.89 -3.70
N PRO A 134 0.97 23.63 -3.41
CA PRO A 134 1.34 22.54 -2.50
C PRO A 134 0.88 22.82 -1.07
N LEU A 135 0.72 21.77 -0.32
CA LEU A 135 0.46 21.81 1.11
C LEU A 135 1.77 21.72 1.88
N SER A 136 1.83 22.31 3.05
CA SER A 136 2.98 22.20 3.94
C SER A 136 2.87 21.01 4.88
N TYR A 137 3.98 20.27 5.04
CA TYR A 137 4.14 19.26 6.06
C TYR A 137 5.38 19.58 6.89
N ASN A 138 5.21 19.71 8.21
CA ASN A 138 6.24 20.20 9.11
C ASN A 138 7.11 19.07 9.66
N ASP A 139 7.89 18.44 8.80
CA ASP A 139 8.92 17.47 9.17
C ASP A 139 9.97 17.38 8.07
N SER A 140 11.07 16.70 8.36
CA SER A 140 12.11 16.41 7.37
C SER A 140 11.62 15.38 6.36
N LEU A 141 12.11 15.48 5.10
CA LEU A 141 11.78 14.51 4.06
C LEU A 141 12.24 13.09 4.45
N ALA A 142 13.34 12.97 5.21
CA ALA A 142 13.86 11.68 5.68
C ALA A 142 12.92 11.00 6.69
N ASN A 143 12.34 11.76 7.63
CA ASN A 143 11.36 11.23 8.57
C ASN A 143 10.05 10.90 7.88
N LEU A 144 9.60 11.79 6.98
CA LEU A 144 8.40 11.55 6.20
C LEU A 144 8.51 10.28 5.35
N ASN A 145 9.66 10.05 4.71
CA ASN A 145 9.89 8.86 3.88
C ASN A 145 9.73 7.54 4.64
N LYS A 146 9.97 7.51 5.97
CA LYS A 146 9.76 6.33 6.82
C LYS A 146 8.27 6.03 7.07
N GLN A 147 7.40 7.01 6.88
CA GLN A 147 5.97 6.93 7.13
C GLN A 147 5.17 6.70 5.84
N LEU A 148 5.79 6.92 4.67
CA LEU A 148 5.14 6.78 3.37
C LEU A 148 5.04 5.31 2.96
N PRO A 149 3.96 4.91 2.30
CA PRO A 149 3.82 3.60 1.67
C PRO A 149 4.92 3.31 0.63
N ASN A 150 5.17 2.02 0.37
CA ASN A 150 6.24 1.57 -0.53
C ASN A 150 6.08 2.02 -1.99
N PHE A 151 4.91 2.46 -2.39
CA PHE A 151 4.70 3.04 -3.72
C PHE A 151 5.20 4.50 -3.84
N PHE A 152 5.75 5.06 -2.77
CA PHE A 152 6.49 6.32 -2.83
C PHE A 152 7.98 6.06 -3.03
N ILE A 153 8.53 6.55 -4.12
CA ILE A 153 9.90 6.32 -4.55
C ILE A 153 10.74 7.56 -4.28
N SER A 154 11.77 7.44 -3.44
CA SER A 154 12.74 8.51 -3.21
C SER A 154 13.70 8.60 -4.40
N ILE A 155 13.58 9.65 -5.21
CA ILE A 155 14.34 9.83 -6.46
C ILE A 155 15.65 10.59 -6.25
N ASN A 156 15.69 11.46 -5.25
CA ASN A 156 16.87 12.18 -4.83
C ASN A 156 16.72 12.64 -3.36
N ARG A 157 17.69 13.41 -2.83
CA ARG A 157 17.67 13.89 -1.43
C ARG A 157 16.58 14.92 -1.11
N ALA A 158 15.92 15.42 -2.14
CA ALA A 158 14.94 16.51 -2.01
C ALA A 158 13.55 16.13 -2.52
N GLU A 159 13.38 14.96 -3.16
CA GLU A 159 12.12 14.62 -3.82
C GLU A 159 11.77 13.13 -3.65
N ILE A 160 10.47 12.89 -3.42
CA ILE A 160 9.83 11.57 -3.36
C ILE A 160 8.64 11.61 -4.29
N VAL A 161 8.47 10.62 -5.15
CA VAL A 161 7.38 10.56 -6.14
C VAL A 161 6.46 9.38 -5.87
N ASN A 162 5.18 9.56 -6.06
CA ASN A 162 4.20 8.48 -6.02
C ASN A 162 4.21 7.74 -7.37
N PHE A 163 4.45 6.43 -7.31
CA PHE A 163 4.51 5.54 -8.47
C PHE A 163 3.29 5.66 -9.39
N PHE A 164 2.09 5.76 -8.84
CA PHE A 164 0.84 5.83 -9.62
C PHE A 164 0.70 7.11 -10.47
N TYR A 165 1.53 8.11 -10.24
CA TYR A 165 1.57 9.33 -11.05
C TYR A 165 2.73 9.36 -12.04
N ILE A 166 3.55 8.33 -12.10
CA ILE A 166 4.64 8.24 -13.08
C ILE A 166 4.06 7.80 -14.43
N LYS A 167 4.20 8.67 -15.44
CA LYS A 167 3.85 8.36 -16.82
C LYS A 167 4.96 7.58 -17.52
N ALA A 168 6.21 8.00 -17.32
CA ALA A 168 7.39 7.39 -17.93
C ALA A 168 8.66 7.74 -17.16
N ILE A 169 9.63 6.82 -17.20
CA ILE A 169 11.01 7.06 -16.76
C ILE A 169 11.95 6.90 -17.96
N ASN A 170 12.75 7.90 -18.21
CA ASN A 170 13.78 7.88 -19.26
C ASN A 170 15.12 8.28 -18.66
N LYS A 171 16.07 7.33 -18.55
CA LYS A 171 17.38 7.49 -17.91
C LYS A 171 17.25 8.08 -16.51
N ASP A 172 17.52 9.37 -16.36
CA ASP A 172 17.54 10.12 -15.11
C ASP A 172 16.33 11.06 -14.96
N GLN A 173 15.35 11.00 -15.87
CA GLN A 173 14.17 11.87 -15.86
C GLN A 173 12.89 11.08 -15.70
N ILE A 174 12.04 11.50 -14.77
CA ILE A 174 10.66 11.02 -14.57
C ILE A 174 9.71 12.04 -15.16
N THR A 175 8.79 11.59 -16.01
CA THR A 175 7.65 12.39 -16.49
C THR A 175 6.41 11.95 -15.74
N LEU A 176 5.73 12.87 -15.09
CA LEU A 176 4.47 12.61 -14.37
C LEU A 176 3.25 12.69 -15.32
N LEU A 177 2.11 12.17 -14.88
CA LEU A 177 0.85 12.22 -15.65
C LEU A 177 0.41 13.65 -16.00
N ASN A 178 0.71 14.63 -15.15
CA ASN A 178 0.48 16.07 -15.39
C ASN A 178 1.57 16.73 -16.25
N ARG A 179 2.47 15.93 -16.86
CA ARG A 179 3.61 16.36 -17.68
C ARG A 179 4.74 17.08 -16.93
N HIS A 180 4.66 17.20 -15.60
CA HIS A 180 5.77 17.72 -14.79
C HIS A 180 6.95 16.74 -14.85
N LYS A 181 8.17 17.28 -14.86
CA LYS A 181 9.41 16.50 -14.96
C LYS A 181 10.20 16.59 -13.66
N LEU A 182 10.62 15.44 -13.15
CA LEU A 182 11.48 15.30 -11.98
C LEU A 182 12.78 14.61 -12.38
N TYR A 183 13.86 14.85 -11.64
CA TYR A 183 15.19 14.30 -11.97
C TYR A 183 15.69 13.36 -10.89
N ILE A 184 16.11 12.18 -11.34
CA ILE A 184 16.69 11.16 -10.47
C ILE A 184 18.18 11.50 -10.25
N SER A 185 18.62 11.52 -8.99
CA SER A 185 20.05 11.68 -8.72
C SER A 185 20.85 10.49 -9.27
N ARG A 186 22.08 10.75 -9.78
CA ARG A 186 22.94 9.72 -10.41
C ARG A 186 23.07 8.45 -9.56
N ARG A 187 23.25 8.59 -8.25
CA ARG A 187 23.37 7.46 -7.31
C ARG A 187 22.08 6.64 -7.16
N ASN A 188 20.92 7.21 -7.46
CA ASN A 188 19.62 6.57 -7.27
C ASN A 188 19.06 5.96 -8.57
N ILE A 189 19.64 6.23 -9.74
CA ILE A 189 19.10 5.78 -11.03
C ILE A 189 18.79 4.29 -11.02
N LYS A 190 19.79 3.44 -10.71
CA LYS A 190 19.62 1.99 -10.69
C LYS A 190 18.49 1.58 -9.76
N LYS A 191 18.53 2.03 -8.50
CA LYS A 191 17.53 1.69 -7.48
C LYS A 191 16.12 2.13 -7.90
N VAL A 192 15.96 3.33 -8.46
CA VAL A 192 14.66 3.86 -8.87
C VAL A 192 14.08 3.03 -10.01
N HIS A 193 14.89 2.68 -11.02
CA HIS A 193 14.46 1.81 -12.12
C HIS A 193 14.04 0.43 -11.63
N GLU A 194 14.85 -0.21 -10.77
CA GLU A 194 14.51 -1.51 -10.18
C GLU A 194 13.22 -1.46 -9.38
N THR A 195 13.05 -0.44 -8.53
CA THR A 195 11.82 -0.25 -7.75
C THR A 195 10.61 -0.01 -8.67
N TYR A 196 10.77 0.81 -9.72
CA TYR A 196 9.69 1.09 -10.67
C TYR A 196 9.25 -0.17 -11.43
N ILE A 197 10.20 -0.96 -11.95
CA ILE A 197 9.90 -2.23 -12.63
C ILE A 197 9.21 -3.20 -11.66
N HIS A 198 9.74 -3.31 -10.44
CA HIS A 198 9.14 -4.16 -9.41
C HIS A 198 7.68 -3.77 -9.12
N LEU A 199 7.40 -2.48 -8.95
CA LEU A 199 6.05 -1.99 -8.74
C LEU A 199 5.15 -2.21 -9.97
N GLN A 200 5.66 -2.06 -11.20
CA GLN A 200 4.88 -2.36 -12.41
C GLN A 200 4.48 -3.82 -12.51
N LEU A 201 5.38 -4.74 -12.14
CA LEU A 201 5.11 -6.18 -12.22
C LEU A 201 4.15 -6.68 -11.11
N HIS A 202 4.08 -5.97 -9.99
CA HIS A 202 3.37 -6.41 -8.79
C HIS A 202 2.23 -5.47 -8.36
N SER A 203 2.08 -4.31 -9.01
CA SER A 203 0.93 -3.44 -8.76
C SER A 203 -0.25 -3.88 -9.63
N PRO A 204 -1.44 -4.02 -9.06
CA PRO A 204 -2.66 -4.14 -9.86
C PRO A 204 -2.88 -2.78 -10.56
N LEU A 205 -2.73 -2.75 -11.88
CA LEU A 205 -3.29 -1.71 -12.74
C LEU A 205 -4.77 -1.97 -12.92
#